data_c064d5311a1188605ba73a3b05b20890
#
_entry.id   c064d5311a1188605ba73a3b05b20890
#
_cell.length_a   1.000
_cell.length_b   1.000
_cell.length_c   1.000
_cell.angle_alpha   90.00
_cell.angle_beta   90.00
_cell.angle_gamma   90.00
#
_symmetry.space_group_name_H-M   'P 1'
#
loop_
_entity.id
_entity.type
_entity.pdbx_description
1 polymer ?
#
loop_
_entity_poly.entity_id
_entity_poly.type
_entity_poly.pdbx_seq_one_letter_code
_entity_poly.pdbx_strand_id
1 'polypeptide(L)'
;MAKKRPNILMIAVDSLLSTHMSCYGYDRLTTPHIDKFAQEGVLFENTFSPNVPTTPGYGCMLTGMDIFNTQCVALRHKGPLTEDVRTLPEILGDAGYNTTCVGFTGNPASRGFDNYLNYTSWGGREEG
;
A
#
# COMPACT_ATOMS: atom_id res chain seq x y z
N MET A 1 -7.42 -18.91 -26.87
CA MET A 1 -8.23 -18.19 -25.87
C MET A 1 -7.32 -17.29 -25.06
N ALA A 2 -7.58 -16.00 -24.99
CA ALA A 2 -6.80 -15.09 -24.15
C ALA A 2 -6.98 -15.49 -22.68
N LYS A 3 -5.88 -15.71 -21.96
CA LYS A 3 -5.91 -16.06 -20.55
C LYS A 3 -6.52 -14.91 -19.77
N LYS A 4 -7.65 -15.11 -19.11
CA LYS A 4 -8.33 -14.09 -18.31
C LYS A 4 -7.36 -13.65 -17.20
N ARG A 5 -7.02 -12.38 -17.15
CA ARG A 5 -6.16 -11.83 -16.10
C ARG A 5 -6.91 -11.79 -14.77
N PRO A 6 -6.30 -12.11 -13.65
CA PRO A 6 -6.92 -12.00 -12.34
C PRO A 6 -7.12 -10.53 -11.96
N ASN A 7 -8.15 -10.23 -11.19
CA ASN A 7 -8.23 -8.95 -10.49
C ASN A 7 -7.22 -8.93 -9.34
N ILE A 8 -6.66 -7.77 -9.06
CA ILE A 8 -5.69 -7.56 -7.99
C ILE A 8 -6.30 -6.57 -6.99
N LEU A 9 -6.40 -6.97 -5.74
CA LEU A 9 -6.83 -6.09 -4.64
C LEU A 9 -5.68 -6.02 -3.62
N MET A 10 -5.20 -4.81 -3.37
CA MET A 10 -4.22 -4.53 -2.34
C MET A 10 -4.88 -3.74 -1.21
N ILE A 11 -4.83 -4.26 0.00
CA ILE A 11 -5.34 -3.59 1.21
C ILE A 11 -4.16 -3.30 2.12
N ALA A 12 -3.91 -2.04 2.38
CA ALA A 12 -2.85 -1.60 3.27
C ALA A 12 -3.45 -0.88 4.48
N VAL A 13 -3.08 -1.31 5.67
CA VAL A 13 -3.55 -0.74 6.93
C VAL A 13 -2.36 -0.12 7.65
N ASP A 14 -2.37 1.21 7.75
CA ASP A 14 -1.31 1.94 8.46
C ASP A 14 -1.34 1.63 9.96
N SER A 15 -0.17 1.53 10.57
CA SER A 15 0.00 1.31 12.01
C SER A 15 -0.57 -0.01 12.56
N LEU A 16 -0.94 -0.97 11.70
CA LEU A 16 -1.37 -2.28 12.14
C LEU A 16 -0.15 -3.15 12.53
N LEU A 17 -0.07 -3.50 13.80
CA LEU A 17 1.01 -4.33 14.33
C LEU A 17 0.65 -5.82 14.21
N SER A 18 1.53 -6.62 13.62
CA SER A 18 1.37 -8.08 13.54
C SER A 18 1.19 -8.72 14.92
N THR A 19 1.88 -8.20 15.94
CA THR A 19 1.77 -8.67 17.34
C THR A 19 0.37 -8.48 17.96
N HIS A 20 -0.53 -7.76 17.31
CA HIS A 20 -1.94 -7.58 17.73
C HIS A 20 -2.93 -8.24 16.77
N MET A 21 -2.44 -9.06 15.86
CA MET A 21 -3.26 -9.84 14.94
C MET A 21 -3.34 -11.29 15.37
N SER A 22 -4.54 -11.84 15.44
CA SER A 22 -4.76 -13.22 15.90
C SER A 22 -4.12 -14.27 14.97
N CYS A 23 -4.03 -14.01 13.66
CA CYS A 23 -3.31 -14.88 12.73
C CYS A 23 -1.79 -14.96 12.97
N TYR A 24 -1.22 -14.03 13.73
CA TYR A 24 0.17 -14.05 14.18
C TYR A 24 0.35 -14.48 15.64
N GLY A 25 -0.70 -15.05 16.25
CA GLY A 25 -0.61 -15.60 17.60
C GLY A 25 -0.98 -14.66 18.73
N TYR A 26 -1.61 -13.53 18.43
CA TYR A 26 -2.19 -12.69 19.48
C TYR A 26 -3.32 -13.43 20.20
N ASP A 27 -3.37 -13.35 21.53
CA ASP A 27 -4.27 -14.11 22.39
C ASP A 27 -5.75 -13.70 22.29
N ARG A 28 -6.04 -12.56 21.68
CA ARG A 28 -7.38 -12.05 21.42
C ARG A 28 -7.76 -12.17 19.97
N LEU A 29 -9.02 -12.49 19.70
CA LEU A 29 -9.55 -12.54 18.34
C LEU A 29 -9.79 -11.12 17.80
N THR A 30 -8.76 -10.48 17.33
CA THR A 30 -8.80 -9.08 16.86
C THR A 30 -9.04 -8.96 15.35
N THR A 31 -8.66 -9.98 14.59
CA THR A 31 -8.65 -9.96 13.13
C THR A 31 -9.33 -11.16 12.48
N PRO A 32 -10.58 -11.55 12.89
CA PRO A 32 -11.20 -12.82 12.49
C PRO A 32 -11.35 -13.00 10.98
N HIS A 33 -11.59 -11.93 10.24
CA HIS A 33 -11.71 -12.00 8.79
C HIS A 33 -10.36 -12.14 8.09
N ILE A 34 -9.31 -11.49 8.61
CA ILE A 34 -7.94 -11.63 8.11
C ILE A 34 -7.41 -13.03 8.44
N ASP A 35 -7.71 -13.55 9.62
CA ASP A 35 -7.33 -14.90 10.04
C ASP A 35 -7.90 -15.96 9.09
N LYS A 36 -9.17 -15.82 8.72
CA LYS A 36 -9.78 -16.70 7.73
C LYS A 36 -9.09 -16.60 6.37
N PHE A 37 -8.75 -15.38 5.95
CA PHE A 37 -8.05 -15.16 4.69
C PHE A 37 -6.64 -15.78 4.72
N ALA A 38 -5.94 -15.66 5.85
CA ALA A 38 -4.62 -16.24 6.06
C ALA A 38 -4.63 -17.80 5.97
N GLN A 39 -5.72 -18.43 6.43
CA GLN A 39 -5.89 -19.88 6.33
C GLN A 39 -6.09 -20.38 4.88
N GLU A 40 -6.64 -19.55 4.01
CA GLU A 40 -6.91 -19.86 2.61
C GLU A 40 -5.79 -19.40 1.67
N GLY A 41 -4.83 -18.62 2.17
CA GLY A 41 -3.78 -17.97 1.39
C GLY A 41 -2.37 -18.29 1.87
N VAL A 42 -1.49 -17.30 1.77
CA VAL A 42 -0.10 -17.37 2.25
C VAL A 42 0.10 -16.31 3.33
N LEU A 43 0.51 -16.73 4.50
CA LEU A 43 0.88 -15.86 5.59
C LEU A 43 2.41 -15.70 5.61
N PHE A 44 2.89 -14.45 5.51
CA PHE A 44 4.31 -14.13 5.63
C PHE A 44 4.63 -13.78 7.08
N GLU A 45 5.34 -14.64 7.79
CA GLU A 45 5.66 -14.45 9.20
C GLU A 45 6.81 -13.45 9.42
N ASN A 46 7.70 -13.32 8.44
CA ASN A 46 8.90 -12.49 8.52
C ASN A 46 8.99 -11.51 7.36
N THR A 47 8.18 -10.46 7.43
CA THR A 47 8.22 -9.37 6.44
C THR A 47 8.60 -8.07 7.14
N PHE A 48 9.64 -7.42 6.64
CA PHE A 48 10.17 -6.19 7.22
C PHE A 48 10.01 -5.03 6.24
N SER A 49 9.53 -3.90 6.75
CA SER A 49 9.58 -2.66 5.97
C SER A 49 11.04 -2.18 5.92
N PRO A 50 11.57 -1.90 4.73
CA PRO A 50 12.94 -1.38 4.61
C PRO A 50 13.05 0.05 5.14
N ASN A 51 11.93 0.76 5.28
CA ASN A 51 11.91 2.16 5.67
C ASN A 51 10.67 2.56 6.48
N VAL A 52 10.86 3.59 7.28
CA VAL A 52 9.85 4.30 8.05
C VAL A 52 10.09 5.81 7.86
N PRO A 53 9.12 6.68 8.07
CA PRO A 53 7.72 6.44 8.43
C PRO A 53 6.83 6.08 7.22
N THR A 54 5.53 6.33 7.32
CA THR A 54 4.49 5.92 6.33
C THR A 54 4.84 6.24 4.88
N THR A 55 5.20 7.48 4.56
CA THR A 55 5.44 7.90 3.17
C THR A 55 6.60 7.13 2.50
N PRO A 56 7.80 7.02 3.11
CA PRO A 56 8.85 6.15 2.59
C PRO A 56 8.46 4.68 2.52
N GLY A 57 7.73 4.16 3.53
CA GLY A 57 7.25 2.78 3.56
C GLY A 57 6.35 2.45 2.36
N TYR A 58 5.35 3.28 2.10
CA TYR A 58 4.50 3.14 0.90
C TYR A 58 5.31 3.35 -0.40
N GLY A 59 6.29 4.27 -0.39
CA GLY A 59 7.22 4.44 -1.50
C GLY A 59 7.90 3.13 -1.87
N CYS A 60 8.51 2.47 -0.89
CA CYS A 60 9.16 1.17 -1.10
C CYS A 60 8.17 0.09 -1.54
N MET A 61 6.99 0.03 -0.93
CA MET A 61 5.97 -0.97 -1.23
C MET A 61 5.42 -0.84 -2.66
N LEU A 62 5.19 0.38 -3.13
CA LEU A 62 4.60 0.63 -4.46
C LEU A 62 5.64 0.70 -5.58
N THR A 63 6.93 0.73 -5.26
CA THR A 63 8.00 0.75 -6.27
C THR A 63 8.87 -0.50 -6.26
N GLY A 64 8.86 -1.25 -5.17
CA GLY A 64 9.81 -2.34 -4.95
C GLY A 64 11.24 -1.88 -4.72
N MET A 65 11.46 -0.59 -4.46
CA MET A 65 12.78 0.04 -4.30
C MET A 65 12.93 0.66 -2.92
N ASP A 66 14.16 0.82 -2.47
CA ASP A 66 14.48 1.49 -1.20
C ASP A 66 14.51 3.02 -1.32
N ILE A 67 14.77 3.70 -0.20
CA ILE A 67 14.82 5.18 -0.16
C ILE A 67 15.99 5.77 -0.95
N PHE A 68 17.07 5.04 -1.17
CA PHE A 68 18.21 5.54 -1.94
C PHE A 68 17.84 5.70 -3.41
N ASN A 69 16.97 4.83 -3.90
CA ASN A 69 16.44 4.87 -5.25
C ASN A 69 15.24 5.82 -5.36
N THR A 70 14.29 5.74 -4.43
CA THR A 70 13.05 6.54 -4.50
C THR A 70 13.26 8.00 -4.09
N GLN A 71 14.30 8.30 -3.32
CA GLN A 71 14.58 9.58 -2.68
C GLN A 71 13.43 10.10 -1.77
N CYS A 72 12.50 9.22 -1.42
CA CYS A 72 11.36 9.51 -0.58
C CYS A 72 11.71 9.19 0.88
N VAL A 73 12.26 10.17 1.61
CA VAL A 73 12.94 9.93 2.90
C VAL A 73 12.17 10.44 4.13
N ALA A 74 11.09 11.20 3.95
CA ALA A 74 10.41 11.84 5.06
C ALA A 74 8.90 11.65 5.02
N LEU A 75 8.26 11.73 6.19
CA LEU A 75 6.81 11.80 6.28
C LEU A 75 6.30 13.04 5.53
N ARG A 76 5.24 12.85 4.73
CA ARG A 76 4.68 13.92 3.88
C ARG A 76 5.72 14.53 2.93
N HIS A 77 6.63 13.70 2.46
CA HIS A 77 7.55 14.09 1.41
C HIS A 77 6.79 14.68 0.22
N LYS A 78 7.15 15.90 -0.19
CA LYS A 78 6.44 16.65 -1.25
C LYS A 78 7.15 16.60 -2.60
N GLY A 79 8.37 16.09 -2.64
CA GLY A 79 9.11 15.94 -3.87
C GLY A 79 8.53 14.82 -4.74
N PRO A 80 8.65 14.90 -6.07
CA PRO A 80 8.31 13.78 -6.93
C PRO A 80 9.27 12.62 -6.71
N LEU A 81 8.83 11.40 -7.01
CA LEU A 81 9.77 10.31 -7.23
C LEU A 81 10.67 10.65 -8.42
N THR A 82 11.89 10.16 -8.40
CA THR A 82 12.79 10.23 -9.57
C THR A 82 12.09 9.68 -10.80
N GLU A 83 12.34 10.27 -11.96
CA GLU A 83 11.65 9.89 -13.21
C GLU A 83 11.89 8.43 -13.59
N ASP A 84 13.07 7.91 -13.27
CA ASP A 84 13.47 6.52 -13.55
C ASP A 84 12.75 5.49 -12.66
N VAL A 85 12.11 5.92 -11.57
CA VAL A 85 11.40 5.02 -10.66
C VAL A 85 9.98 4.79 -11.16
N ARG A 86 9.67 3.55 -11.49
CA ARG A 86 8.32 3.14 -11.87
C ARG A 86 7.53 2.64 -10.67
N THR A 87 6.26 3.00 -10.64
CA THR A 87 5.33 2.53 -9.61
C THR A 87 4.55 1.31 -10.05
N LEU A 88 4.07 0.52 -9.10
CA LEU A 88 3.23 -0.65 -9.38
C LEU A 88 2.00 -0.31 -10.25
N PRO A 89 1.23 0.78 -9.97
CA PRO A 89 0.11 1.14 -10.84
C PRO A 89 0.52 1.47 -12.28
N GLU A 90 1.67 2.13 -12.50
CA GLU A 90 2.19 2.38 -13.85
C GLU A 90 2.52 1.07 -14.59
N ILE A 91 3.14 0.12 -13.89
CA ILE A 91 3.47 -1.20 -14.46
C ILE A 91 2.21 -2.00 -14.78
N LEU A 92 1.22 -1.96 -13.89
CA LEU A 92 -0.06 -2.62 -14.11
C LEU A 92 -0.88 -1.96 -15.23
N GLY A 93 -0.86 -0.64 -15.33
CA GLY A 93 -1.48 0.11 -16.42
C GLY A 93 -0.92 -0.30 -17.79
N ASP A 94 0.40 -0.36 -17.93
CA ASP A 94 1.06 -0.86 -19.14
C ASP A 94 0.71 -2.31 -19.46
N ALA A 95 0.46 -3.10 -18.44
CA ALA A 95 -0.05 -4.46 -18.60
C ALA A 95 -1.54 -4.50 -18.95
N GLY A 96 -2.23 -3.36 -19.06
CA GLY A 96 -3.63 -3.22 -19.47
C GLY A 96 -4.63 -3.44 -18.32
N TYR A 97 -4.24 -3.22 -17.09
CA TYR A 97 -5.16 -3.10 -15.96
C TYR A 97 -5.69 -1.67 -15.86
N ASN A 98 -6.94 -1.52 -15.47
CA ASN A 98 -7.45 -0.26 -14.96
C ASN A 98 -7.12 -0.18 -13.46
N THR A 99 -6.40 0.85 -13.07
CA THR A 99 -5.84 0.99 -11.72
C THR A 99 -6.60 2.03 -10.91
N THR A 100 -7.03 1.67 -9.71
CA THR A 100 -7.78 2.56 -8.83
C THR A 100 -7.18 2.53 -7.42
N CYS A 101 -6.97 3.70 -6.84
CA CYS A 101 -6.59 3.86 -5.45
C CYS A 101 -7.72 4.52 -4.66
N VAL A 102 -7.95 4.06 -3.45
CA VAL A 102 -8.75 4.73 -2.44
C VAL A 102 -7.85 5.04 -1.27
N GLY A 103 -7.51 6.30 -1.05
CA GLY A 103 -6.54 6.67 -0.05
C GLY A 103 -6.38 8.19 0.11
N PHE A 104 -5.45 8.61 0.95
CA PHE A 104 -5.12 10.02 1.09
C PHE A 104 -4.06 10.46 0.08
N THR A 105 -4.20 11.68 -0.41
CA THR A 105 -3.27 12.29 -1.38
C THR A 105 -1.94 12.69 -0.72
N GLY A 106 -0.94 12.93 -1.55
CA GLY A 106 0.35 13.51 -1.13
C GLY A 106 1.46 12.49 -0.90
N ASN A 107 1.24 11.23 -1.25
CA ASN A 107 2.32 10.26 -1.34
C ASN A 107 2.83 10.24 -2.79
N PRO A 108 4.10 10.58 -3.06
CA PRO A 108 4.64 10.58 -4.42
C PRO A 108 4.58 9.21 -5.10
N ALA A 109 4.57 8.12 -4.32
CA ALA A 109 4.43 6.77 -4.85
C ALA A 109 3.00 6.42 -5.29
N SER A 110 2.01 7.27 -5.04
CA SER A 110 0.65 7.12 -5.58
C SER A 110 0.51 7.57 -7.04
N ARG A 111 1.60 7.95 -7.68
CA ARG A 111 1.66 8.25 -9.11
C ARG A 111 1.24 7.04 -9.95
N GLY A 112 0.50 7.28 -11.03
CA GLY A 112 0.20 6.28 -12.06
C GLY A 112 -1.11 5.53 -11.89
N PHE A 113 -1.94 5.84 -10.90
CA PHE A 113 -3.31 5.34 -10.85
C PHE A 113 -4.21 6.07 -11.86
N ASP A 114 -5.01 5.31 -12.61
CA ASP A 114 -6.01 5.88 -13.54
C ASP A 114 -7.11 6.63 -12.77
N ASN A 115 -7.49 6.09 -11.61
CA ASN A 115 -8.51 6.69 -10.75
C ASN A 115 -7.98 6.82 -9.32
N TYR A 116 -8.13 7.99 -8.74
CA TYR A 116 -7.73 8.23 -7.36
C TYR A 116 -8.90 8.85 -6.57
N LEU A 117 -9.46 8.05 -5.66
CA LEU A 117 -10.51 8.47 -4.75
C LEU A 117 -9.86 8.85 -3.42
N ASN A 118 -9.74 10.14 -3.15
CA ASN A 118 -9.16 10.60 -1.91
C ASN A 118 -10.21 10.92 -0.86
N TYR A 119 -9.86 10.76 0.39
CA TYR A 119 -10.59 11.31 1.53
C TYR A 119 -9.75 12.43 2.17
N THR A 120 -10.43 13.46 2.65
CA THR A 120 -9.86 14.78 2.85
C THR A 120 -9.08 14.96 4.14
N SER A 121 -9.17 14.06 5.12
CA SER A 121 -8.42 14.22 6.37
C SER A 121 -8.40 13.00 7.29
N TRP A 122 -7.37 12.92 8.09
CA TRP A 122 -7.32 12.13 9.31
C TRP A 122 -8.34 12.70 10.32
N GLY A 123 -9.53 12.10 10.41
CA GLY A 123 -10.52 12.46 11.42
C GLY A 123 -11.00 13.90 11.37
N GLY A 124 -10.96 14.55 10.23
CA GLY A 124 -11.52 15.87 10.04
C GLY A 124 -13.04 15.83 10.19
N ARG A 125 -13.56 16.54 11.17
CA ARG A 125 -14.96 16.93 11.15
C ARG A 125 -15.18 17.69 9.85
N GLU A 126 -16.20 17.30 9.06
CA GLU A 126 -16.77 18.22 8.11
C GLU A 126 -17.21 19.45 8.90
N GLU A 127 -16.59 20.58 8.64
CA GLU A 127 -17.13 21.86 9.11
C GLU A 127 -18.42 22.05 8.32
N GLY A 128 -19.55 21.84 9.01
CA GLY A 128 -20.90 22.12 8.53
C GLY A 128 -21.18 23.63 8.44
#